data_5280b5525c170c27715703f5ada64872
#
_entry.id   5280b5525c170c27715703f5ada64872
#
_cell.length_a   1.000
_cell.length_b   1.000
_cell.length_c   1.000
_cell.angle_alpha   90.00
_cell.angle_beta   90.00
_cell.angle_gamma   90.00
#
_symmetry.space_group_name_H-M   'P 1'
#
loop_
_entity.id
_entity.type
_entity.pdbx_description
1 polymer ?
#
loop_
_entity_poly.entity_id
_entity_poly.type
_entity_poly.pdbx_seq_one_letter_code
_entity_poly.pdbx_strand_id
1 'polypeptide(L)'
;MVDVDNQTSAAPGGRAARSASDERASRPLPTSPRPFLLTTLALLTTITAITSSLGAPLVPSVVERFDVRLTTAQWSLTAALLAGAVSTPVVGRFAAGRVRRPTILAGLATVLAGTGLAAASVPLGSFGLLVAARALQGIGMSLLPLAMAVARDETTGERTSRAIALLSVTMVAGAGLGYPLTALMAELGGLVAAYLLGAVLTAISLVMAWRFVPPAPGDDRGRVDWVGAAGLTVAMLATLLAVSEGEVWGWTSARTIGLGTLGVLGLAGWTAYTLRSRFPLVDLRLAVRPGIAAPNLVAVVAGLGMYSLLTLVVVLVRADSPGFGLGESVLAAGMVLVPYSLMSVLGNQLARLVLARVGHRVLLPAGSLMFMTATLALAVWHDHLWQALAVMALGGLGSGFTFSSLAVLMVPHVPAAETGSAMAFNQVLRYLGFTAGSAVSVALMAAYGGGDTGFERALLTLSGVWVVAIVGALLLDRRTAAVE
;
A
#
# COMPACT_ATOMS: atom_id res chain seq x y z
N MET A 1 13.22 -8.39 -70.20
CA MET A 1 14.40 -8.79 -69.47
C MET A 1 14.91 -7.56 -68.71
N VAL A 2 14.34 -7.28 -67.56
CA VAL A 2 14.80 -6.29 -66.61
C VAL A 2 14.42 -6.82 -65.21
N ASP A 3 15.45 -7.21 -64.44
CA ASP A 3 15.39 -7.61 -63.05
C ASP A 3 15.01 -6.41 -62.21
N VAL A 4 14.03 -6.57 -61.31
CA VAL A 4 13.66 -5.59 -60.30
C VAL A 4 14.03 -6.19 -58.94
N ASP A 5 15.14 -5.74 -58.42
CA ASP A 5 15.62 -5.99 -57.05
C ASP A 5 14.62 -5.46 -56.01
N ASN A 6 14.05 -6.34 -55.26
CA ASN A 6 13.13 -6.03 -54.16
C ASN A 6 13.92 -5.95 -52.85
N GLN A 7 14.52 -4.79 -52.57
CA GLN A 7 15.17 -4.49 -51.29
C GLN A 7 14.09 -4.09 -50.27
N THR A 8 13.58 -5.05 -49.52
CA THR A 8 12.74 -4.78 -48.31
C THR A 8 13.62 -4.25 -47.19
N SER A 9 13.53 -2.92 -46.98
CA SER A 9 14.10 -2.22 -45.82
C SER A 9 13.51 -2.73 -44.53
N ALA A 10 14.23 -3.58 -43.82
CA ALA A 10 13.86 -4.03 -42.48
C ALA A 10 14.10 -2.91 -41.45
N ALA A 11 13.08 -2.44 -40.79
CA ALA A 11 13.15 -1.41 -39.73
C ALA A 11 14.09 -1.81 -38.58
N PRO A 12 14.91 -0.89 -38.05
CA PRO A 12 15.96 -1.20 -37.06
C PRO A 12 15.43 -1.67 -35.69
N GLY A 13 14.15 -1.53 -35.40
CA GLY A 13 13.54 -1.98 -34.14
C GLY A 13 13.37 -3.50 -33.99
N GLY A 14 13.28 -4.24 -35.10
CA GLY A 14 13.07 -5.70 -35.08
C GLY A 14 14.31 -6.50 -34.71
N ARG A 15 15.52 -5.98 -34.94
CA ARG A 15 16.78 -6.66 -34.59
C ARG A 15 17.12 -6.57 -33.11
N ALA A 16 16.84 -5.44 -32.45
CA ALA A 16 17.08 -5.26 -31.01
C ALA A 16 16.12 -6.12 -30.15
N ALA A 17 14.86 -6.24 -30.56
CA ALA A 17 13.90 -7.08 -29.87
C ALA A 17 14.20 -8.58 -30.03
N ARG A 18 14.69 -9.02 -31.20
CA ARG A 18 15.11 -10.43 -31.43
C ARG A 18 16.40 -10.77 -30.71
N SER A 19 17.38 -9.85 -30.62
CA SER A 19 18.61 -10.10 -29.86
C SER A 19 18.33 -10.25 -28.35
N ALA A 20 17.42 -9.47 -27.80
CA ALA A 20 17.02 -9.58 -26.40
C ALA A 20 16.22 -10.86 -26.07
N SER A 21 15.47 -11.40 -27.05
CA SER A 21 14.77 -12.68 -26.91
C SER A 21 15.73 -13.87 -27.04
N ASP A 22 16.71 -13.78 -27.93
CA ASP A 22 17.70 -14.83 -28.16
C ASP A 22 18.74 -14.88 -27.00
N GLU A 23 19.12 -13.75 -26.42
CA GLU A 23 19.95 -13.68 -25.21
C GLU A 23 19.24 -14.26 -23.97
N ARG A 24 17.91 -14.14 -23.89
CA ARG A 24 17.13 -14.81 -22.83
C ARG A 24 17.01 -16.33 -23.05
N ALA A 25 16.91 -16.78 -24.29
CA ALA A 25 16.83 -18.19 -24.65
C ALA A 25 18.15 -18.95 -24.47
N SER A 26 19.29 -18.26 -24.56
CA SER A 26 20.63 -18.86 -24.44
C SER A 26 21.19 -18.92 -23.01
N ARG A 27 20.41 -18.48 -21.97
CA ARG A 27 20.82 -18.59 -20.57
C ARG A 27 20.75 -20.05 -20.11
N PRO A 28 21.85 -20.62 -19.61
CA PRO A 28 21.77 -21.86 -18.86
C PRO A 28 20.86 -21.59 -17.64
N LEU A 29 19.74 -22.29 -17.60
CA LEU A 29 18.84 -22.27 -16.45
C LEU A 29 19.64 -22.67 -15.20
N PRO A 30 19.49 -21.96 -14.07
CA PRO A 30 20.15 -22.36 -12.83
C PRO A 30 19.67 -23.79 -12.51
N THR A 31 20.60 -24.73 -12.58
CA THR A 31 20.37 -26.17 -12.49
C THR A 31 19.99 -26.63 -11.08
N SER A 32 20.04 -25.74 -10.09
CA SER A 32 19.54 -25.99 -8.73
C SER A 32 18.96 -24.72 -8.11
N PRO A 33 17.79 -24.79 -7.42
CA PRO A 33 17.29 -23.67 -6.65
C PRO A 33 18.33 -23.30 -5.60
N ARG A 34 18.77 -22.04 -5.55
CA ARG A 34 19.68 -21.57 -4.51
C ARG A 34 19.01 -21.81 -3.16
N PRO A 35 19.61 -22.65 -2.29
CA PRO A 35 19.04 -22.91 -0.99
C PRO A 35 18.84 -21.58 -0.24
N PHE A 36 17.74 -21.40 0.45
CA PHE A 36 17.38 -20.23 1.23
C PHE A 36 16.96 -18.97 0.46
N LEU A 37 16.99 -18.89 -0.89
CA LEU A 37 16.55 -17.68 -1.59
C LEU A 37 15.07 -17.38 -1.36
N LEU A 38 14.20 -18.37 -1.58
CA LEU A 38 12.75 -18.19 -1.37
C LEU A 38 12.43 -17.89 0.10
N THR A 39 13.13 -18.54 1.03
CA THR A 39 13.02 -18.25 2.47
C THR A 39 13.44 -16.81 2.77
N THR A 40 14.53 -16.33 2.16
CA THR A 40 15.01 -14.95 2.32
C THR A 40 13.98 -13.94 1.77
N LEU A 41 13.41 -14.20 0.60
CA LEU A 41 12.40 -13.34 0.01
C LEU A 41 11.09 -13.35 0.82
N ALA A 42 10.67 -14.53 1.30
CA ALA A 42 9.52 -14.66 2.18
C ALA A 42 9.74 -13.91 3.51
N LEU A 43 10.93 -14.04 4.10
CA LEU A 43 11.30 -13.32 5.31
C LEU A 43 11.33 -11.80 5.08
N LEU A 44 11.90 -11.36 3.96
CA LEU A 44 11.92 -9.94 3.57
C LEU A 44 10.50 -9.38 3.46
N THR A 45 9.59 -10.07 2.78
CA THR A 45 8.20 -9.61 2.62
C THR A 45 7.43 -9.62 3.94
N THR A 46 7.61 -10.65 4.76
CA THR A 46 7.00 -10.76 6.10
C THR A 46 7.48 -9.63 7.01
N ILE A 47 8.79 -9.41 7.10
CA ILE A 47 9.38 -8.40 7.98
C ILE A 47 9.03 -6.99 7.51
N THR A 48 9.04 -6.75 6.20
CA THR A 48 8.59 -5.46 5.64
C THR A 48 7.11 -5.20 5.98
N ALA A 49 6.27 -6.22 5.93
CA ALA A 49 4.87 -6.12 6.30
C ALA A 49 4.69 -5.88 7.81
N ILE A 50 5.42 -6.59 8.67
CA ILE A 50 5.43 -6.35 10.13
C ILE A 50 5.85 -4.90 10.42
N THR A 51 6.92 -4.41 9.80
CA THR A 51 7.40 -3.03 9.99
C THR A 51 6.36 -2.00 9.52
N SER A 52 5.63 -2.30 8.46
CA SER A 52 4.51 -1.45 8.01
C SER A 52 3.35 -1.42 9.01
N SER A 53 3.13 -2.52 9.73
CA SER A 53 2.09 -2.65 10.76
C SER A 53 2.45 -1.95 12.09
N LEU A 54 3.68 -1.49 12.27
CA LEU A 54 4.13 -0.74 13.46
C LEU A 54 3.38 0.59 13.67
N GLY A 55 2.52 1.01 12.75
CA GLY A 55 1.85 2.31 12.82
C GLY A 55 0.53 2.27 13.60
N ALA A 56 -0.46 1.57 13.07
CA ALA A 56 -1.84 1.70 13.52
C ALA A 56 -2.06 1.44 15.03
N PRO A 57 -1.58 0.33 15.64
CA PRO A 57 -1.82 0.08 17.05
C PRO A 57 -1.03 1.00 17.99
N LEU A 58 0.01 1.68 17.49
CA LEU A 58 0.86 2.55 18.31
C LEU A 58 0.38 4.01 18.37
N VAL A 59 -0.57 4.43 17.52
CA VAL A 59 -1.02 5.83 17.46
C VAL A 59 -1.48 6.35 18.83
N PRO A 60 -2.31 5.63 19.60
CA PRO A 60 -2.70 6.11 20.94
C PRO A 60 -1.49 6.28 21.88
N SER A 61 -0.56 5.32 21.87
CA SER A 61 0.67 5.44 22.70
C SER A 61 1.57 6.59 22.26
N VAL A 62 1.53 6.98 20.98
CA VAL A 62 2.22 8.18 20.47
C VAL A 62 1.55 9.44 21.03
N VAL A 63 0.21 9.51 21.06
CA VAL A 63 -0.53 10.62 21.70
C VAL A 63 -0.08 10.79 23.14
N GLU A 64 -0.12 9.72 23.92
CA GLU A 64 0.26 9.74 25.35
C GLU A 64 1.73 10.13 25.56
N ARG A 65 2.66 9.56 24.77
CA ARG A 65 4.12 9.74 24.98
C ARG A 65 4.64 11.11 24.56
N PHE A 66 4.09 11.67 23.49
CA PHE A 66 4.57 12.93 22.93
C PHE A 66 3.66 14.12 23.28
N ASP A 67 2.58 13.88 24.03
CA ASP A 67 1.59 14.89 24.42
C ASP A 67 1.07 15.69 23.20
N VAL A 68 0.69 14.96 22.16
CA VAL A 68 0.19 15.52 20.90
C VAL A 68 -1.26 15.13 20.68
N ARG A 69 -2.00 15.94 19.91
CA ARG A 69 -3.38 15.61 19.53
C ARG A 69 -3.43 14.37 18.65
N LEU A 70 -4.55 13.65 18.70
CA LEU A 70 -4.75 12.45 17.88
C LEU A 70 -4.55 12.72 16.39
N THR A 71 -5.05 13.85 15.87
CA THR A 71 -4.86 14.29 14.49
C THR A 71 -3.38 14.48 14.15
N THR A 72 -2.60 15.04 15.07
CA THR A 72 -1.16 15.20 14.92
C THR A 72 -0.44 13.84 14.98
N ALA A 73 -0.81 12.96 15.92
CA ALA A 73 -0.21 11.64 16.06
C ALA A 73 -0.40 10.77 14.81
N GLN A 74 -1.49 10.97 14.04
CA GLN A 74 -1.75 10.29 12.76
C GLN A 74 -0.64 10.54 11.73
N TRP A 75 0.13 11.63 11.84
CA TRP A 75 1.28 11.86 10.96
C TRP A 75 2.35 10.77 11.07
N SER A 76 2.45 10.10 12.22
CA SER A 76 3.35 8.94 12.36
C SER A 76 2.96 7.79 11.42
N LEU A 77 1.69 7.65 11.07
CA LEU A 77 1.18 6.65 10.13
C LEU A 77 1.16 7.19 8.70
N THR A 78 0.60 8.40 8.52
CA THR A 78 0.45 9.08 7.24
C THR A 78 1.79 9.27 6.52
N ALA A 79 2.85 9.69 7.24
CA ALA A 79 4.19 9.88 6.67
C ALA A 79 4.78 8.57 6.10
N ALA A 80 4.58 7.44 6.79
CA ALA A 80 5.03 6.14 6.29
C ALA A 80 4.28 5.71 5.02
N LEU A 81 2.95 5.87 5.01
CA LEU A 81 2.11 5.53 3.86
C LEU A 81 2.41 6.41 2.65
N LEU A 82 2.58 7.71 2.87
CA LEU A 82 2.95 8.67 1.82
C LEU A 82 4.33 8.35 1.23
N ALA A 83 5.33 8.11 2.07
CA ALA A 83 6.65 7.72 1.61
C ALA A 83 6.62 6.40 0.84
N GLY A 84 5.81 5.43 1.26
CA GLY A 84 5.53 4.20 0.52
C GLY A 84 4.90 4.45 -0.84
N ALA A 85 3.91 5.33 -0.91
CA ALA A 85 3.23 5.70 -2.15
C ALA A 85 4.18 6.31 -3.18
N VAL A 86 5.04 7.23 -2.75
CA VAL A 86 6.00 7.93 -3.63
C VAL A 86 7.19 7.04 -3.99
N SER A 87 7.73 6.26 -3.04
CA SER A 87 8.90 5.42 -3.27
C SER A 87 8.60 4.22 -4.16
N THR A 88 7.40 3.66 -4.14
CA THR A 88 7.05 2.46 -4.90
C THR A 88 7.32 2.57 -6.40
N PRO A 89 6.86 3.60 -7.14
CA PRO A 89 7.14 3.72 -8.56
C PRO A 89 8.61 4.09 -8.83
N VAL A 90 9.27 4.84 -7.95
CA VAL A 90 10.70 5.17 -8.05
C VAL A 90 11.54 3.91 -7.91
N VAL A 91 11.32 3.15 -6.85
CA VAL A 91 12.04 1.90 -6.56
C VAL A 91 11.71 0.83 -7.61
N GLY A 92 10.46 0.80 -8.10
CA GLY A 92 10.04 -0.09 -9.18
C GLY A 92 10.85 0.09 -10.48
N ARG A 93 11.34 1.30 -10.78
CA ARG A 93 12.24 1.54 -11.92
C ARG A 93 13.61 0.87 -11.78
N PHE A 94 14.03 0.59 -10.55
CA PHE A 94 15.27 -0.11 -10.25
C PHE A 94 15.07 -1.64 -10.08
N ALA A 95 13.88 -2.15 -10.34
CA ALA A 95 13.57 -3.57 -10.22
C ALA A 95 14.28 -4.46 -11.26
N ALA A 96 14.78 -3.86 -12.35
CA ALA A 96 15.50 -4.56 -13.41
C ALA A 96 17.03 -4.34 -13.33
N GLY A 97 17.80 -5.31 -13.84
CA GLY A 97 19.22 -5.19 -14.03
C GLY A 97 20.07 -5.19 -12.75
N ARG A 98 21.34 -4.80 -12.90
CA ARG A 98 22.38 -4.84 -11.83
C ARG A 98 22.06 -4.02 -10.61
N VAL A 99 21.23 -2.99 -10.73
CA VAL A 99 20.86 -2.10 -9.63
C VAL A 99 19.82 -2.70 -8.66
N ARG A 100 19.15 -3.80 -9.01
CA ARG A 100 18.08 -4.39 -8.18
C ARG A 100 18.56 -4.81 -6.79
N ARG A 101 19.67 -5.57 -6.70
CA ARG A 101 20.22 -6.00 -5.41
C ARG A 101 20.67 -4.83 -4.55
N PRO A 102 21.50 -3.88 -5.04
CA PRO A 102 21.83 -2.67 -4.30
C PRO A 102 20.60 -1.91 -3.83
N THR A 103 19.52 -1.81 -4.63
CA THR A 103 18.28 -1.13 -4.27
C THR A 103 17.57 -1.84 -3.12
N ILE A 104 17.49 -3.17 -3.13
CA ILE A 104 16.92 -3.94 -2.01
C ILE A 104 17.71 -3.68 -0.73
N LEU A 105 19.05 -3.76 -0.80
CA LEU A 105 19.90 -3.55 0.38
C LEU A 105 19.82 -2.11 0.90
N ALA A 106 19.86 -1.12 0.00
CA ALA A 106 19.70 0.29 0.38
C ALA A 106 18.32 0.55 1.00
N GLY A 107 17.25 -0.01 0.42
CA GLY A 107 15.90 0.11 0.98
C GLY A 107 15.80 -0.49 2.38
N LEU A 108 16.34 -1.70 2.60
CA LEU A 108 16.37 -2.32 3.94
C LEU A 108 17.23 -1.53 4.92
N ALA A 109 18.39 -1.01 4.49
CA ALA A 109 19.24 -0.16 5.32
C ALA A 109 18.51 1.15 5.72
N THR A 110 17.75 1.74 4.80
CA THR A 110 16.92 2.92 5.07
C THR A 110 15.81 2.61 6.09
N VAL A 111 15.13 1.47 5.95
CA VAL A 111 14.13 1.01 6.92
C VAL A 111 14.77 0.76 8.29
N LEU A 112 15.95 0.14 8.33
CA LEU A 112 16.69 -0.08 9.57
C LEU A 112 17.07 1.23 10.26
N ALA A 113 17.58 2.19 9.50
CA ALA A 113 17.88 3.54 10.01
C ALA A 113 16.59 4.22 10.52
N GLY A 114 15.49 4.12 9.76
CA GLY A 114 14.19 4.65 10.17
C GLY A 114 13.69 4.02 11.47
N THR A 115 13.79 2.70 11.64
CA THR A 115 13.35 2.05 12.89
C THR A 115 14.24 2.41 14.09
N GLY A 116 15.55 2.53 13.88
CA GLY A 116 16.48 3.00 14.91
C GLY A 116 16.19 4.45 15.33
N LEU A 117 15.95 5.35 14.36
CA LEU A 117 15.57 6.75 14.63
C LEU A 117 14.21 6.86 15.32
N ALA A 118 13.24 6.01 14.98
CA ALA A 118 11.95 5.95 15.65
C ALA A 118 12.12 5.54 17.13
N ALA A 119 12.95 4.55 17.42
CA ALA A 119 13.28 4.17 18.79
C ALA A 119 13.97 5.32 19.55
N ALA A 120 14.92 6.01 18.88
CA ALA A 120 15.64 7.15 19.49
C ALA A 120 14.76 8.39 19.69
N SER A 121 13.71 8.59 18.87
CA SER A 121 12.80 9.74 19.01
C SER A 121 12.05 9.76 20.34
N VAL A 122 11.79 8.57 20.91
CA VAL A 122 11.02 8.41 22.14
C VAL A 122 11.74 9.00 23.36
N PRO A 123 12.98 8.62 23.71
CA PRO A 123 13.71 9.24 24.82
C PRO A 123 14.03 10.72 24.54
N LEU A 124 14.23 11.12 23.28
CA LEU A 124 14.48 12.50 22.89
C LEU A 124 13.23 13.38 22.95
N GLY A 125 12.03 12.80 23.11
CA GLY A 125 10.76 13.55 23.13
C GLY A 125 10.45 14.28 21.81
N SER A 126 11.05 13.87 20.69
CA SER A 126 10.94 14.58 19.42
C SER A 126 9.93 13.90 18.49
N PHE A 127 8.69 14.39 18.44
CA PHE A 127 7.67 13.91 17.52
C PHE A 127 8.06 14.11 16.05
N GLY A 128 8.69 15.23 15.70
CA GLY A 128 9.18 15.49 14.34
C GLY A 128 10.20 14.45 13.88
N LEU A 129 11.10 14.00 14.76
CA LEU A 129 12.03 12.92 14.47
C LEU A 129 11.31 11.58 14.25
N LEU A 130 10.25 11.30 15.04
CA LEU A 130 9.42 10.12 14.84
C LEU A 130 8.77 10.15 13.44
N VAL A 131 8.18 11.27 13.02
CA VAL A 131 7.54 11.41 11.71
C VAL A 131 8.55 11.19 10.57
N ALA A 132 9.74 11.80 10.67
CA ALA A 132 10.82 11.59 9.70
C ALA A 132 11.28 10.11 9.65
N ALA A 133 11.44 9.49 10.80
CA ALA A 133 11.78 8.08 10.93
C ALA A 133 10.72 7.17 10.29
N ARG A 134 9.43 7.48 10.49
CA ARG A 134 8.30 6.77 9.88
C ARG A 134 8.29 6.90 8.36
N ALA A 135 8.63 8.08 7.82
CA ALA A 135 8.79 8.26 6.38
C ALA A 135 9.90 7.36 5.81
N LEU A 136 11.04 7.23 6.49
CA LEU A 136 12.10 6.29 6.09
C LEU A 136 11.62 4.83 6.11
N GLN A 137 10.84 4.43 7.12
CA GLN A 137 10.25 3.09 7.19
C GLN A 137 9.28 2.83 6.03
N GLY A 138 8.52 3.83 5.61
CA GLY A 138 7.58 3.74 4.48
C GLY A 138 8.22 3.30 3.17
N ILE A 139 9.50 3.61 2.95
CA ILE A 139 10.26 3.14 1.77
C ILE A 139 10.28 1.60 1.70
N GLY A 140 10.21 0.91 2.83
CA GLY A 140 10.12 -0.55 2.88
C GLY A 140 8.93 -1.12 2.11
N MET A 141 7.81 -0.41 2.02
CA MET A 141 6.62 -0.85 1.28
C MET A 141 6.90 -1.06 -0.22
N SER A 142 7.92 -0.39 -0.76
CA SER A 142 8.35 -0.52 -2.16
C SER A 142 9.20 -1.76 -2.45
N LEU A 143 9.63 -2.50 -1.44
CA LEU A 143 10.52 -3.66 -1.61
C LEU A 143 9.78 -4.92 -2.08
N LEU A 144 8.47 -5.02 -1.88
CA LEU A 144 7.67 -6.18 -2.31
C LEU A 144 7.76 -6.44 -3.83
N PRO A 145 7.55 -5.45 -4.72
CA PRO A 145 7.71 -5.65 -6.16
C PRO A 145 9.11 -6.15 -6.55
N LEU A 146 10.14 -5.69 -5.85
CA LEU A 146 11.52 -6.12 -6.08
C LEU A 146 11.72 -7.59 -5.68
N ALA A 147 11.18 -8.00 -4.53
CA ALA A 147 11.22 -9.39 -4.10
C ALA A 147 10.52 -10.32 -5.09
N MET A 148 9.34 -9.91 -5.60
CA MET A 148 8.61 -10.65 -6.65
C MET A 148 9.40 -10.72 -7.96
N ALA A 149 10.09 -9.65 -8.36
CA ALA A 149 10.95 -9.64 -9.53
C ALA A 149 12.14 -10.61 -9.38
N VAL A 150 12.77 -10.65 -8.19
CA VAL A 150 13.83 -11.64 -7.91
C VAL A 150 13.28 -13.06 -8.02
N ALA A 151 12.13 -13.34 -7.40
CA ALA A 151 11.52 -14.66 -7.46
C ALA A 151 11.22 -15.10 -8.90
N ARG A 152 10.69 -14.19 -9.74
CA ARG A 152 10.38 -14.46 -11.14
C ARG A 152 11.62 -14.75 -11.99
N ASP A 153 12.73 -14.06 -11.73
CA ASP A 153 13.95 -14.24 -12.51
C ASP A 153 14.75 -15.48 -12.10
N GLU A 154 14.60 -15.94 -10.86
CA GLU A 154 15.33 -17.09 -10.31
C GLU A 154 14.50 -18.38 -10.32
N THR A 155 13.24 -18.33 -10.77
CA THR A 155 12.35 -19.49 -10.86
C THR A 155 11.66 -19.56 -12.22
N THR A 156 11.24 -20.75 -12.64
CA THR A 156 10.63 -20.97 -13.97
C THR A 156 9.31 -21.73 -13.85
N GLY A 157 8.40 -21.48 -14.78
CA GLY A 157 7.14 -22.19 -14.93
C GLY A 157 6.27 -22.12 -13.67
N GLU A 158 5.76 -23.27 -13.24
CA GLU A 158 4.86 -23.39 -12.07
C GLU A 158 5.54 -22.95 -10.75
N ARG A 159 6.87 -23.10 -10.64
CA ARG A 159 7.64 -22.65 -9.45
C ARG A 159 7.57 -21.15 -9.29
N THR A 160 7.56 -20.36 -10.37
CA THR A 160 7.40 -18.90 -10.32
C THR A 160 6.05 -18.52 -9.74
N SER A 161 4.97 -19.15 -10.21
CA SER A 161 3.64 -18.88 -9.70
C SER A 161 3.51 -19.22 -8.21
N ARG A 162 4.08 -20.35 -7.79
CA ARG A 162 4.12 -20.76 -6.37
C ARG A 162 4.95 -19.79 -5.51
N ALA A 163 6.09 -19.31 -6.01
CA ALA A 163 6.94 -18.35 -5.31
C ALA A 163 6.23 -17.00 -5.11
N ILE A 164 5.61 -16.46 -6.17
CA ILE A 164 4.84 -15.21 -6.09
C ILE A 164 3.64 -15.35 -5.14
N ALA A 165 2.94 -16.48 -5.19
CA ALA A 165 1.84 -16.77 -4.27
C ALA A 165 2.33 -16.83 -2.82
N LEU A 166 3.47 -17.49 -2.56
CA LEU A 166 4.10 -17.54 -1.22
C LEU A 166 4.41 -16.12 -0.71
N LEU A 167 5.07 -15.28 -1.53
CA LEU A 167 5.42 -13.91 -1.13
C LEU A 167 4.18 -13.06 -0.83
N SER A 168 3.10 -13.26 -1.59
CA SER A 168 1.83 -12.57 -1.33
C SER A 168 1.20 -13.01 -0.01
N VAL A 169 1.21 -14.32 0.28
CA VAL A 169 0.67 -14.85 1.54
C VAL A 169 1.52 -14.41 2.74
N THR A 170 2.84 -14.47 2.62
CA THR A 170 3.75 -14.05 3.71
C THR A 170 3.65 -12.56 4.01
N MET A 171 3.37 -11.72 3.02
CA MET A 171 3.09 -10.31 3.23
C MET A 171 1.81 -10.10 4.07
N VAL A 172 0.71 -10.77 3.72
CA VAL A 172 -0.54 -10.66 4.47
C VAL A 172 -0.41 -11.23 5.88
N ALA A 173 0.22 -12.40 5.99
CA ALA A 173 0.51 -13.01 7.29
C ALA A 173 1.42 -12.13 8.16
N GLY A 174 2.45 -11.52 7.55
CA GLY A 174 3.34 -10.58 8.22
C GLY A 174 2.61 -9.34 8.75
N ALA A 175 1.73 -8.75 7.96
CA ALA A 175 0.89 -7.64 8.40
C ALA A 175 0.00 -8.07 9.59
N GLY A 176 -0.63 -9.24 9.51
CA GLY A 176 -1.48 -9.76 10.57
C GLY A 176 -0.76 -10.06 11.87
N LEU A 177 0.41 -10.68 11.79
CA LEU A 177 1.27 -10.95 12.95
C LEU A 177 1.92 -9.66 13.49
N GLY A 178 2.13 -8.69 12.63
CA GLY A 178 2.74 -7.41 12.99
C GLY A 178 1.92 -6.64 14.02
N TYR A 179 0.60 -6.63 13.90
CA TYR A 179 -0.27 -5.90 14.81
C TYR A 179 -0.17 -6.38 16.26
N PRO A 180 -0.45 -7.67 16.60
CA PRO A 180 -0.37 -8.13 17.97
C PRO A 180 1.07 -8.14 18.50
N LEU A 181 2.06 -8.47 17.65
CA LEU A 181 3.46 -8.49 18.07
C LEU A 181 3.96 -7.10 18.44
N THR A 182 3.59 -6.09 17.66
CA THR A 182 3.89 -4.69 17.92
C THR A 182 3.21 -4.19 19.19
N ALA A 183 1.92 -4.51 19.36
CA ALA A 183 1.15 -4.12 20.52
C ALA A 183 1.70 -4.78 21.81
N LEU A 184 2.05 -6.08 21.75
CA LEU A 184 2.68 -6.79 22.85
C LEU A 184 4.02 -6.15 23.26
N MET A 185 4.88 -5.82 22.29
CA MET A 185 6.14 -5.16 22.59
C MET A 185 5.95 -3.76 23.17
N ALA A 186 4.93 -3.02 22.69
CA ALA A 186 4.60 -1.71 23.25
C ALA A 186 4.09 -1.82 24.70
N GLU A 187 3.36 -2.86 25.04
CA GLU A 187 2.86 -3.11 26.40
C GLU A 187 3.99 -3.51 27.36
N LEU A 188 4.92 -4.36 26.90
CA LEU A 188 6.03 -4.85 27.70
C LEU A 188 7.15 -3.81 27.92
N GLY A 189 7.44 -2.97 26.95
CA GLY A 189 8.59 -2.05 26.98
C GLY A 189 8.35 -0.71 26.29
N GLY A 190 7.08 -0.33 26.11
CA GLY A 190 6.69 0.92 25.49
C GLY A 190 7.03 1.01 24.00
N LEU A 191 6.89 2.23 23.46
CA LEU A 191 7.18 2.52 22.05
C LEU A 191 8.61 2.14 21.64
N VAL A 192 9.59 2.29 22.54
CA VAL A 192 11.00 1.95 22.25
C VAL A 192 11.13 0.48 21.92
N ALA A 193 10.54 -0.41 22.72
CA ALA A 193 10.62 -1.87 22.50
C ALA A 193 9.93 -2.27 21.18
N ALA A 194 8.78 -1.64 20.85
CA ALA A 194 8.09 -1.89 19.59
C ALA A 194 8.95 -1.50 18.37
N TYR A 195 9.60 -0.35 18.39
CA TYR A 195 10.48 0.07 17.30
C TYR A 195 11.78 -0.74 17.25
N LEU A 196 12.37 -1.10 18.39
CA LEU A 196 13.55 -1.98 18.43
C LEU A 196 13.26 -3.37 17.87
N LEU A 197 12.08 -3.93 18.12
CA LEU A 197 11.65 -5.16 17.45
C LEU A 197 11.73 -5.00 15.92
N GLY A 198 11.17 -3.93 15.38
CA GLY A 198 11.24 -3.62 13.95
C GLY A 198 12.68 -3.49 13.45
N ALA A 199 13.57 -2.88 14.24
CA ALA A 199 14.98 -2.74 13.91
C ALA A 199 15.69 -4.10 13.85
N VAL A 200 15.48 -4.97 14.84
CA VAL A 200 16.06 -6.32 14.89
C VAL A 200 15.59 -7.16 13.70
N LEU A 201 14.29 -7.19 13.45
CA LEU A 201 13.72 -7.92 12.33
C LEU A 201 14.25 -7.41 10.97
N THR A 202 14.35 -6.09 10.81
CA THR A 202 14.89 -5.49 9.58
C THR A 202 16.39 -5.78 9.42
N ALA A 203 17.17 -5.76 10.51
CA ALA A 203 18.58 -6.15 10.49
C ALA A 203 18.78 -7.60 10.04
N ILE A 204 17.97 -8.52 10.56
CA ILE A 204 17.96 -9.94 10.14
C ILE A 204 17.67 -10.02 8.63
N SER A 205 16.62 -9.32 8.14
CA SER A 205 16.26 -9.30 6.72
C SER A 205 17.39 -8.73 5.86
N LEU A 206 18.05 -7.67 6.30
CA LEU A 206 19.18 -7.06 5.61
C LEU A 206 20.36 -8.02 5.46
N VAL A 207 20.73 -8.70 6.55
CA VAL A 207 21.81 -9.72 6.54
C VAL A 207 21.46 -10.87 5.61
N MET A 208 20.24 -11.39 5.68
CA MET A 208 19.77 -12.47 4.81
C MET A 208 19.74 -12.03 3.34
N ALA A 209 19.23 -10.82 3.05
CA ALA A 209 19.22 -10.28 1.70
C ALA A 209 20.65 -10.07 1.16
N TRP A 210 21.55 -9.54 1.98
CA TRP A 210 22.96 -9.37 1.60
C TRP A 210 23.64 -10.69 1.26
N ARG A 211 23.33 -11.77 2.02
CA ARG A 211 23.96 -13.08 1.86
C ARG A 211 23.38 -13.90 0.71
N PHE A 212 22.07 -13.82 0.46
CA PHE A 212 21.36 -14.79 -0.39
C PHE A 212 20.70 -14.17 -1.63
N VAL A 213 20.43 -12.85 -1.68
CA VAL A 213 19.89 -12.22 -2.90
C VAL A 213 21.01 -12.10 -3.95
N PRO A 214 20.85 -12.73 -5.12
CA PRO A 214 21.89 -12.69 -6.15
C PRO A 214 21.95 -11.33 -6.85
N PRO A 215 23.12 -10.94 -7.37
CA PRO A 215 23.21 -9.84 -8.31
C PRO A 215 22.46 -10.21 -9.60
N ALA A 216 21.69 -9.26 -10.14
CA ALA A 216 21.04 -9.45 -11.42
C ALA A 216 21.98 -9.01 -12.56
N PRO A 217 22.02 -9.70 -13.69
CA PRO A 217 22.71 -9.25 -14.88
C PRO A 217 21.88 -8.21 -15.63
N GLY A 218 22.51 -7.42 -16.48
CA GLY A 218 21.90 -6.38 -17.31
C GLY A 218 22.40 -4.97 -16.94
N ASP A 219 22.35 -4.07 -17.89
CA ASP A 219 22.92 -2.71 -17.76
C ASP A 219 21.83 -1.62 -17.71
N ASP A 220 20.56 -2.02 -17.72
CA ASP A 220 19.44 -1.08 -17.74
C ASP A 220 19.31 -0.34 -16.40
N ARG A 221 19.81 0.88 -16.40
CA ARG A 221 19.45 1.87 -15.37
C ARG A 221 18.13 2.50 -15.80
N GLY A 222 17.04 2.08 -15.18
CA GLY A 222 15.74 2.72 -15.39
C GLY A 222 15.87 4.24 -15.17
N ARG A 223 15.41 5.05 -16.12
CA ARG A 223 15.33 6.50 -15.93
C ARG A 223 14.20 6.80 -14.97
N VAL A 224 14.51 7.52 -13.91
CA VAL A 224 13.55 7.95 -12.89
C VAL A 224 13.11 9.37 -13.20
N ASP A 225 11.82 9.60 -13.20
CA ASP A 225 11.21 10.92 -13.29
C ASP A 225 11.22 11.59 -11.90
N TRP A 226 12.35 12.19 -11.55
CA TRP A 226 12.50 12.90 -10.27
C TRP A 226 11.59 14.11 -10.14
N VAL A 227 11.29 14.79 -11.27
CA VAL A 227 10.38 15.94 -11.28
C VAL A 227 8.96 15.47 -10.99
N GLY A 228 8.52 14.39 -11.64
CA GLY A 228 7.24 13.77 -11.36
C GLY A 228 7.13 13.26 -9.92
N ALA A 229 8.18 12.63 -9.38
CA ALA A 229 8.21 12.18 -7.99
C ALA A 229 8.10 13.34 -6.99
N ALA A 230 8.89 14.39 -7.18
CA ALA A 230 8.86 15.58 -6.33
C ALA A 230 7.50 16.30 -6.41
N GLY A 231 6.97 16.49 -7.62
CA GLY A 231 5.67 17.14 -7.84
C GLY A 231 4.53 16.38 -7.16
N LEU A 232 4.49 15.05 -7.28
CA LEU A 232 3.51 14.21 -6.59
C LEU A 232 3.63 14.34 -5.07
N THR A 233 4.87 14.28 -4.55
CA THR A 233 5.13 14.39 -3.11
C THR A 233 4.63 15.71 -2.54
N VAL A 234 5.00 16.84 -3.18
CA VAL A 234 4.60 18.18 -2.72
C VAL A 234 3.09 18.34 -2.78
N ALA A 235 2.45 17.94 -3.88
CA ALA A 235 1.00 18.04 -4.04
C ALA A 235 0.25 17.19 -3.01
N MET A 236 0.72 15.97 -2.75
CA MET A 236 0.11 15.09 -1.74
C MET A 236 0.31 15.62 -0.33
N LEU A 237 1.51 16.08 0.02
CA LEU A 237 1.78 16.69 1.33
C LEU A 237 0.90 17.90 1.56
N ALA A 238 0.78 18.80 0.58
CA ALA A 238 -0.06 20.00 0.69
C ALA A 238 -1.53 19.63 0.92
N THR A 239 -2.07 18.66 0.15
CA THR A 239 -3.46 18.19 0.31
C THR A 239 -3.68 17.59 1.69
N LEU A 240 -2.78 16.69 2.13
CA LEU A 240 -2.94 15.99 3.40
C LEU A 240 -2.75 16.91 4.61
N LEU A 241 -1.82 17.88 4.54
CA LEU A 241 -1.67 18.90 5.56
C LEU A 241 -2.93 19.76 5.69
N ALA A 242 -3.51 20.19 4.56
CA ALA A 242 -4.75 20.96 4.57
C ALA A 242 -5.90 20.18 5.24
N VAL A 243 -6.01 18.88 4.97
CA VAL A 243 -7.05 18.02 5.56
C VAL A 243 -6.77 17.72 7.02
N SER A 244 -5.55 17.33 7.37
CA SER A 244 -5.19 16.92 8.73
C SER A 244 -5.22 18.06 9.73
N GLU A 245 -4.76 19.25 9.33
CA GLU A 245 -4.64 20.41 10.19
C GLU A 245 -5.80 21.42 10.03
N GLY A 246 -6.71 21.16 9.12
CA GLY A 246 -7.82 22.08 8.79
C GLY A 246 -8.70 22.42 9.99
N GLU A 247 -8.90 21.48 10.92
CA GLU A 247 -9.64 21.71 12.16
C GLU A 247 -8.87 22.65 13.10
N VAL A 248 -7.56 22.46 13.24
CA VAL A 248 -6.70 23.24 14.14
C VAL A 248 -6.51 24.65 13.65
N TRP A 249 -6.27 24.81 12.34
CA TRP A 249 -6.03 26.13 11.73
C TRP A 249 -7.31 26.85 11.34
N GLY A 250 -8.44 26.13 11.33
CA GLY A 250 -9.72 26.56 10.80
C GLY A 250 -9.85 26.26 9.31
N TRP A 251 -10.95 25.65 8.92
CA TRP A 251 -11.23 25.25 7.53
C TRP A 251 -11.25 26.44 6.56
N THR A 252 -11.60 27.64 7.05
CA THR A 252 -11.64 28.91 6.28
C THR A 252 -10.35 29.72 6.38
N SER A 253 -9.34 29.26 7.11
CA SER A 253 -8.07 29.99 7.23
C SER A 253 -7.32 30.05 5.88
N ALA A 254 -6.57 31.12 5.68
CA ALA A 254 -5.74 31.29 4.49
C ALA A 254 -4.68 30.16 4.34
N ARG A 255 -4.23 29.59 5.45
CA ARG A 255 -3.28 28.47 5.45
C ARG A 255 -3.92 27.21 4.91
N THR A 256 -5.11 26.83 5.43
CA THR A 256 -5.84 25.62 5.00
C THR A 256 -6.27 25.75 3.56
N ILE A 257 -6.89 26.88 3.17
CA ILE A 257 -7.31 27.13 1.79
C ILE A 257 -6.10 27.18 0.85
N GLY A 258 -5.02 27.86 1.22
CA GLY A 258 -3.81 27.96 0.42
C GLY A 258 -3.15 26.60 0.16
N LEU A 259 -2.99 25.77 1.21
CA LEU A 259 -2.45 24.41 1.06
C LEU A 259 -3.39 23.49 0.30
N GLY A 260 -4.70 23.55 0.55
CA GLY A 260 -5.69 22.77 -0.19
C GLY A 260 -5.67 23.13 -1.69
N THR A 261 -5.63 24.42 -2.01
CA THR A 261 -5.51 24.90 -3.38
C THR A 261 -4.20 24.46 -4.03
N LEU A 262 -3.07 24.63 -3.32
CA LEU A 262 -1.76 24.14 -3.79
C LEU A 262 -1.77 22.64 -4.05
N GLY A 263 -2.40 21.86 -3.16
CA GLY A 263 -2.54 20.43 -3.32
C GLY A 263 -3.35 20.04 -4.56
N VAL A 264 -4.54 20.61 -4.71
CA VAL A 264 -5.43 20.32 -5.86
C VAL A 264 -4.79 20.77 -7.19
N LEU A 265 -4.28 22.00 -7.25
CA LEU A 265 -3.62 22.51 -8.46
C LEU A 265 -2.30 21.77 -8.72
N GLY A 266 -1.57 21.38 -7.67
CA GLY A 266 -0.37 20.56 -7.76
C GLY A 266 -0.66 19.18 -8.35
N LEU A 267 -1.71 18.49 -7.90
CA LEU A 267 -2.14 17.21 -8.46
C LEU A 267 -2.61 17.35 -9.93
N ALA A 268 -3.34 18.41 -10.23
CA ALA A 268 -3.75 18.69 -11.62
C ALA A 268 -2.54 18.99 -12.53
N GLY A 269 -1.61 19.82 -12.07
CA GLY A 269 -0.35 20.12 -12.77
C GLY A 269 0.54 18.89 -12.93
N TRP A 270 0.68 18.05 -11.89
CA TRP A 270 1.39 16.79 -11.96
C TRP A 270 0.75 15.82 -12.97
N THR A 271 -0.58 15.74 -12.98
CA THR A 271 -1.32 14.95 -13.98
C THR A 271 -1.04 15.43 -15.39
N ALA A 272 -1.12 16.74 -15.64
CA ALA A 272 -0.84 17.34 -16.94
C ALA A 272 0.62 17.12 -17.37
N TYR A 273 1.56 17.26 -16.44
CA TYR A 273 2.99 16.97 -16.67
C TYR A 273 3.20 15.50 -17.03
N THR A 274 2.67 14.59 -16.25
CA THR A 274 2.81 13.14 -16.43
C THR A 274 2.25 12.66 -17.76
N LEU A 275 1.11 13.24 -18.19
CA LEU A 275 0.51 12.96 -19.50
C LEU A 275 1.36 13.45 -20.69
N ARG A 276 2.25 14.43 -20.50
CA ARG A 276 3.15 14.96 -21.53
C ARG A 276 4.55 14.35 -21.46
N SER A 277 4.93 13.75 -20.34
CA SER A 277 6.26 13.17 -20.14
C SER A 277 6.49 11.97 -21.06
N ARG A 278 7.73 11.86 -21.59
CA ARG A 278 8.19 10.67 -22.36
C ARG A 278 8.51 9.47 -21.47
N PHE A 279 8.92 9.73 -20.22
CA PHE A 279 9.28 8.71 -19.23
C PHE A 279 8.58 9.03 -17.90
N PRO A 280 7.24 8.98 -17.86
CA PRO A 280 6.52 9.35 -16.67
C PRO A 280 6.84 8.39 -15.52
N LEU A 281 6.80 8.90 -14.27
CA LEU A 281 6.91 8.08 -13.07
C LEU A 281 5.83 6.98 -13.08
N VAL A 282 4.64 7.36 -13.50
CA VAL A 282 3.45 6.52 -13.64
C VAL A 282 2.79 6.83 -14.98
N ASP A 283 2.46 5.83 -15.78
CA ASP A 283 1.73 6.07 -17.04
C ASP A 283 0.22 6.21 -16.79
N LEU A 284 -0.22 7.47 -16.64
CA LEU A 284 -1.62 7.80 -16.43
C LEU A 284 -2.52 7.49 -17.64
N ARG A 285 -1.95 7.35 -18.85
CA ARG A 285 -2.71 6.99 -20.04
C ARG A 285 -3.26 5.57 -19.96
N LEU A 286 -2.51 4.68 -19.27
CA LEU A 286 -2.97 3.33 -18.97
C LEU A 286 -4.10 3.33 -17.93
N ALA A 287 -4.07 4.26 -17.00
CA ALA A 287 -4.99 4.29 -15.86
C ALA A 287 -6.48 4.43 -16.25
N VAL A 288 -6.74 5.12 -17.36
CA VAL A 288 -8.10 5.44 -17.83
C VAL A 288 -8.58 4.50 -18.95
N ARG A 289 -7.76 3.52 -19.35
CA ARG A 289 -8.19 2.54 -20.38
C ARG A 289 -9.35 1.68 -19.87
N PRO A 290 -10.26 1.27 -20.76
CA PRO A 290 -11.30 0.29 -20.43
C PRO A 290 -10.68 -0.97 -19.79
N GLY A 291 -11.33 -1.53 -18.79
CA GLY A 291 -10.82 -2.66 -18.02
C GLY A 291 -9.83 -2.31 -16.90
N ILE A 292 -9.19 -1.11 -16.91
CA ILE A 292 -8.22 -0.67 -15.90
C ILE A 292 -8.79 0.43 -15.01
N ALA A 293 -9.67 1.27 -15.53
CA ALA A 293 -10.21 2.42 -14.81
C ALA A 293 -11.02 2.03 -13.55
N ALA A 294 -11.87 1.00 -13.65
CA ALA A 294 -12.66 0.53 -12.52
C ALA A 294 -11.78 -0.05 -11.38
N PRO A 295 -10.83 -0.97 -11.63
CA PRO A 295 -9.86 -1.41 -10.63
C PRO A 295 -9.07 -0.25 -10.00
N ASN A 296 -8.67 0.76 -10.77
CA ASN A 296 -7.93 1.89 -10.25
C ASN A 296 -8.78 2.78 -9.33
N LEU A 297 -10.01 3.09 -9.71
CA LEU A 297 -10.95 3.80 -8.85
C LEU A 297 -11.17 3.04 -7.53
N VAL A 298 -11.47 1.75 -7.64
CA VAL A 298 -11.72 0.92 -6.46
C VAL A 298 -10.46 0.79 -5.59
N ALA A 299 -9.25 0.80 -6.16
CA ALA A 299 -8.01 0.77 -5.38
C ALA A 299 -7.88 1.98 -4.45
N VAL A 300 -8.18 3.20 -4.94
CA VAL A 300 -8.17 4.43 -4.12
C VAL A 300 -9.23 4.35 -3.03
N VAL A 301 -10.48 4.06 -3.42
CA VAL A 301 -11.62 4.04 -2.51
C VAL A 301 -11.49 2.95 -1.45
N ALA A 302 -11.12 1.73 -1.87
CA ALA A 302 -10.87 0.63 -0.95
C ALA A 302 -9.69 0.91 -0.02
N GLY A 303 -8.65 1.56 -0.53
CA GLY A 303 -7.54 2.01 0.29
C GLY A 303 -7.97 2.99 1.37
N LEU A 304 -8.73 4.02 1.00
CA LEU A 304 -9.26 5.02 1.92
C LEU A 304 -10.15 4.35 2.98
N GLY A 305 -11.16 3.60 2.57
CA GLY A 305 -12.10 2.97 3.49
C GLY A 305 -11.44 1.95 4.42
N MET A 306 -10.49 1.16 3.91
CA MET A 306 -9.72 0.20 4.70
C MET A 306 -8.98 0.88 5.86
N TYR A 307 -8.15 1.89 5.56
CA TYR A 307 -7.37 2.55 6.60
C TYR A 307 -8.22 3.41 7.53
N SER A 308 -9.32 3.96 7.05
CA SER A 308 -10.31 4.60 7.93
C SER A 308 -10.87 3.62 8.94
N LEU A 309 -11.27 2.42 8.50
CA LEU A 309 -11.78 1.37 9.39
C LEU A 309 -10.73 0.92 10.40
N LEU A 310 -9.49 0.65 9.95
CA LEU A 310 -8.40 0.26 10.85
C LEU A 310 -8.07 1.34 11.88
N THR A 311 -8.03 2.59 11.47
CA THR A 311 -7.74 3.72 12.35
C THR A 311 -8.84 3.90 13.39
N LEU A 312 -10.11 3.96 12.96
CA LEU A 312 -11.22 4.22 13.85
C LEU A 312 -11.48 3.06 14.82
N VAL A 313 -11.27 1.81 14.41
CA VAL A 313 -11.40 0.69 15.34
C VAL A 313 -10.34 0.71 16.44
N VAL A 314 -9.09 1.12 16.11
CA VAL A 314 -8.04 1.28 17.13
C VAL A 314 -8.36 2.43 18.08
N VAL A 315 -8.91 3.54 17.56
CA VAL A 315 -9.37 4.67 18.38
C VAL A 315 -10.48 4.21 19.32
N LEU A 316 -11.50 3.50 18.82
CA LEU A 316 -12.59 2.96 19.62
C LEU A 316 -12.10 2.05 20.75
N VAL A 317 -11.21 1.11 20.43
CA VAL A 317 -10.73 0.12 21.42
C VAL A 317 -9.90 0.78 22.53
N ARG A 318 -9.16 1.84 22.20
CA ARG A 318 -8.28 2.54 23.13
C ARG A 318 -8.90 3.71 23.88
N ALA A 319 -9.93 4.33 23.31
CA ALA A 319 -10.57 5.47 23.96
C ALA A 319 -11.20 5.04 25.30
N ASP A 320 -10.98 5.86 26.31
CA ASP A 320 -11.58 5.71 27.65
C ASP A 320 -12.13 7.09 28.07
N SER A 321 -13.17 7.50 27.39
CA SER A 321 -13.84 8.76 27.63
C SER A 321 -15.29 8.52 28.06
N PRO A 322 -15.90 9.37 28.93
CA PRO A 322 -17.29 9.21 29.30
C PRO A 322 -18.21 9.11 28.07
N GLY A 323 -18.86 7.96 27.89
CA GLY A 323 -19.79 7.70 26.78
C GLY A 323 -19.13 7.37 25.43
N PHE A 324 -17.81 7.13 25.37
CA PHE A 324 -17.16 6.68 24.14
C PHE A 324 -15.91 5.85 24.41
N GLY A 325 -15.78 4.74 23.70
CA GLY A 325 -14.61 3.88 23.71
C GLY A 325 -14.74 2.68 24.64
N LEU A 326 -13.85 1.72 24.48
CA LEU A 326 -13.83 0.46 25.23
C LEU A 326 -12.80 0.45 26.37
N GLY A 327 -11.89 1.42 26.47
CA GLY A 327 -10.85 1.52 27.50
C GLY A 327 -9.86 0.35 27.55
N GLU A 328 -9.71 -0.37 26.45
CA GLU A 328 -8.93 -1.60 26.39
C GLU A 328 -7.42 -1.35 26.25
N SER A 329 -6.61 -2.37 26.51
CA SER A 329 -5.16 -2.31 26.42
C SER A 329 -4.64 -2.10 24.99
N VAL A 330 -3.36 -1.70 24.87
CA VAL A 330 -2.66 -1.61 23.57
C VAL A 330 -2.62 -2.97 22.88
N LEU A 331 -2.46 -4.04 23.67
CA LEU A 331 -2.49 -5.42 23.16
C LEU A 331 -3.87 -5.75 22.56
N ALA A 332 -4.96 -5.40 23.23
CA ALA A 332 -6.32 -5.60 22.73
C ALA A 332 -6.54 -4.87 21.40
N ALA A 333 -6.05 -3.62 21.27
CA ALA A 333 -6.09 -2.86 20.02
C ALA A 333 -5.28 -3.53 18.89
N GLY A 334 -4.15 -4.18 19.21
CA GLY A 334 -3.40 -5.00 18.24
C GLY A 334 -4.13 -6.29 17.87
N MET A 335 -4.72 -6.97 18.87
CA MET A 335 -5.44 -8.23 18.68
C MET A 335 -6.71 -8.07 17.84
N VAL A 336 -7.40 -6.93 17.94
CA VAL A 336 -8.58 -6.61 17.13
C VAL A 336 -8.27 -6.59 15.62
N LEU A 337 -7.04 -6.32 15.23
CA LEU A 337 -6.61 -6.31 13.82
C LEU A 337 -6.26 -7.73 13.29
N VAL A 338 -6.14 -8.73 14.16
CA VAL A 338 -5.82 -10.12 13.76
C VAL A 338 -6.94 -10.76 12.92
N PRO A 339 -8.24 -10.72 13.34
CA PRO A 339 -9.32 -11.25 12.53
C PRO A 339 -9.38 -10.64 11.13
N TYR A 340 -9.08 -9.34 11.00
CA TYR A 340 -8.98 -8.68 9.69
C TYR A 340 -7.95 -9.37 8.78
N SER A 341 -6.76 -9.63 9.28
CA SER A 341 -5.68 -10.25 8.49
C SER A 341 -5.98 -11.71 8.13
N LEU A 342 -6.50 -12.49 9.07
CA LEU A 342 -6.89 -13.88 8.83
C LEU A 342 -8.01 -13.99 7.78
N MET A 343 -9.05 -13.18 7.94
CA MET A 343 -10.20 -13.18 7.02
C MET A 343 -9.85 -12.59 5.65
N SER A 344 -8.82 -11.75 5.55
CA SER A 344 -8.30 -11.27 4.26
C SER A 344 -7.71 -12.42 3.41
N VAL A 345 -7.07 -13.41 4.02
CA VAL A 345 -6.62 -14.61 3.31
C VAL A 345 -7.80 -15.42 2.78
N LEU A 346 -8.84 -15.58 3.58
CA LEU A 346 -10.07 -16.26 3.17
C LEU A 346 -10.81 -15.48 2.07
N GLY A 347 -10.85 -14.16 2.16
CA GLY A 347 -11.43 -13.27 1.14
C GLY A 347 -10.75 -13.43 -0.22
N ASN A 348 -9.43 -13.56 -0.26
CA ASN A 348 -8.69 -13.85 -1.48
C ASN A 348 -9.08 -15.21 -2.10
N GLN A 349 -9.29 -16.26 -1.28
CA GLN A 349 -9.75 -17.54 -1.77
C GLN A 349 -11.20 -17.48 -2.29
N LEU A 350 -12.07 -16.78 -1.55
CA LEU A 350 -13.46 -16.59 -1.94
C LEU A 350 -13.58 -15.83 -3.27
N ALA A 351 -12.77 -14.80 -3.50
CA ALA A 351 -12.74 -14.07 -4.76
C ALA A 351 -12.45 -15.00 -5.96
N ARG A 352 -11.50 -15.94 -5.81
CA ARG A 352 -11.19 -16.92 -6.85
C ARG A 352 -12.34 -17.88 -7.10
N LEU A 353 -13.04 -18.33 -6.06
CA LEU A 353 -14.22 -19.20 -6.19
C LEU A 353 -15.39 -18.48 -6.89
N VAL A 354 -15.63 -17.22 -6.51
CA VAL A 354 -16.68 -16.40 -7.14
C VAL A 354 -16.34 -16.12 -8.60
N LEU A 355 -15.08 -15.80 -8.91
CA LEU A 355 -14.63 -15.64 -10.30
C LEU A 355 -14.93 -16.87 -11.15
N ALA A 356 -14.64 -18.07 -10.64
CA ALA A 356 -14.85 -19.32 -11.36
C ALA A 356 -16.32 -19.69 -11.59
N ARG A 357 -17.24 -19.23 -10.70
CA ARG A 357 -18.66 -19.63 -10.75
C ARG A 357 -19.59 -18.57 -11.30
N VAL A 358 -19.31 -17.30 -11.01
CA VAL A 358 -20.22 -16.17 -11.28
C VAL A 358 -19.64 -15.21 -12.31
N GLY A 359 -18.29 -15.21 -12.45
CA GLY A 359 -17.59 -14.33 -13.38
C GLY A 359 -17.05 -13.05 -12.72
N HIS A 360 -16.42 -12.21 -13.53
CA HIS A 360 -15.62 -11.07 -13.05
C HIS A 360 -16.45 -9.85 -12.60
N ARG A 361 -17.64 -9.63 -13.16
CA ARG A 361 -18.45 -8.41 -12.95
C ARG A 361 -18.88 -8.18 -11.51
N VAL A 362 -19.00 -9.25 -10.73
CA VAL A 362 -19.48 -9.18 -9.34
C VAL A 362 -18.34 -8.90 -8.35
N LEU A 363 -17.08 -9.06 -8.77
CA LEU A 363 -15.94 -9.05 -7.87
C LEU A 363 -15.78 -7.70 -7.13
N LEU A 364 -15.65 -6.60 -7.85
CA LEU A 364 -15.44 -5.29 -7.22
C LEU A 364 -16.67 -4.81 -6.42
N PRO A 365 -17.91 -4.89 -6.95
CA PRO A 365 -19.10 -4.53 -6.19
C PRO A 365 -19.26 -5.36 -4.91
N ALA A 366 -19.05 -6.68 -4.95
CA ALA A 366 -19.21 -7.54 -3.79
C ALA A 366 -18.18 -7.24 -2.68
N GLY A 367 -16.91 -7.07 -3.04
CA GLY A 367 -15.89 -6.70 -2.08
C GLY A 367 -16.14 -5.33 -1.44
N SER A 368 -16.56 -4.35 -2.25
CA SER A 368 -16.95 -3.01 -1.75
C SER A 368 -18.17 -3.06 -0.83
N LEU A 369 -19.15 -3.92 -1.14
CA LEU A 369 -20.32 -4.13 -0.30
C LEU A 369 -19.95 -4.74 1.07
N MET A 370 -19.03 -5.72 1.09
CA MET A 370 -18.54 -6.30 2.35
C MET A 370 -17.89 -5.23 3.24
N PHE A 371 -17.05 -4.38 2.67
CA PHE A 371 -16.45 -3.26 3.39
C PHE A 371 -17.50 -2.25 3.87
N MET A 372 -18.44 -1.87 3.02
CA MET A 372 -19.53 -0.96 3.38
C MET A 372 -20.32 -1.52 4.57
N THR A 373 -20.66 -2.80 4.52
CA THR A 373 -21.38 -3.47 5.62
C THR A 373 -20.56 -3.45 6.91
N ALA A 374 -19.23 -3.70 6.83
CA ALA A 374 -18.36 -3.62 7.99
C ALA A 374 -18.29 -2.19 8.57
N THR A 375 -18.18 -1.17 7.70
CA THR A 375 -18.13 0.23 8.13
C THR A 375 -19.45 0.68 8.77
N LEU A 376 -20.58 0.31 8.18
CA LEU A 376 -21.93 0.59 8.73
C LEU A 376 -22.18 -0.17 10.03
N ALA A 377 -21.77 -1.43 10.11
CA ALA A 377 -21.89 -2.21 11.33
C ALA A 377 -21.11 -1.58 12.47
N LEU A 378 -19.89 -1.09 12.22
CA LEU A 378 -19.11 -0.41 13.25
C LEU A 378 -19.74 0.92 13.69
N ALA A 379 -20.45 1.62 12.81
CA ALA A 379 -21.13 2.87 13.15
C ALA A 379 -22.24 2.68 14.18
N VAL A 380 -22.97 1.55 14.14
CA VAL A 380 -24.13 1.30 14.99
C VAL A 380 -23.92 0.20 16.03
N TRP A 381 -22.77 -0.47 15.99
CA TRP A 381 -22.53 -1.68 16.78
C TRP A 381 -21.09 -1.72 17.26
N HIS A 382 -20.80 -1.00 18.35
CA HIS A 382 -19.43 -0.79 18.84
C HIS A 382 -19.32 -0.70 20.38
N ASP A 383 -20.32 -1.21 21.12
CA ASP A 383 -20.34 -1.15 22.58
C ASP A 383 -19.42 -2.18 23.25
N HIS A 384 -19.01 -3.23 22.51
CA HIS A 384 -18.24 -4.35 23.04
C HIS A 384 -17.09 -4.76 22.12
N LEU A 385 -16.00 -5.24 22.71
CA LEU A 385 -14.81 -5.69 21.99
C LEU A 385 -15.11 -6.78 20.93
N TRP A 386 -16.01 -7.73 21.25
CA TRP A 386 -16.35 -8.79 20.28
C TRP A 386 -17.04 -8.26 19.02
N GLN A 387 -17.77 -7.16 19.11
CA GLN A 387 -18.40 -6.49 17.96
C GLN A 387 -17.31 -5.91 17.03
N ALA A 388 -16.33 -5.22 17.61
CA ALA A 388 -15.16 -4.74 16.88
C ALA A 388 -14.39 -5.88 16.18
N LEU A 389 -14.19 -7.02 16.89
CA LEU A 389 -13.58 -8.22 16.30
C LEU A 389 -14.38 -8.78 15.12
N ALA A 390 -15.72 -8.87 15.25
CA ALA A 390 -16.60 -9.34 14.18
C ALA A 390 -16.60 -8.42 12.97
N VAL A 391 -16.66 -7.10 13.19
CA VAL A 391 -16.58 -6.08 12.14
C VAL A 391 -15.23 -6.16 11.42
N MET A 392 -14.14 -6.31 12.17
CA MET A 392 -12.81 -6.43 11.59
C MET A 392 -12.64 -7.73 10.79
N ALA A 393 -13.27 -8.84 11.22
CA ALA A 393 -13.32 -10.06 10.43
C ALA A 393 -14.03 -9.84 9.09
N LEU A 394 -15.19 -9.18 9.08
CA LEU A 394 -15.93 -8.86 7.86
C LEU A 394 -15.15 -7.89 6.96
N GLY A 395 -14.55 -6.83 7.52
CA GLY A 395 -13.70 -5.90 6.80
C GLY A 395 -12.49 -6.60 6.17
N GLY A 396 -11.87 -7.55 6.89
CA GLY A 396 -10.79 -8.39 6.38
C GLY A 396 -11.21 -9.23 5.18
N LEU A 397 -12.37 -9.89 5.29
CA LEU A 397 -12.94 -10.68 4.19
C LEU A 397 -13.11 -9.80 2.93
N GLY A 398 -13.73 -8.62 3.09
CA GLY A 398 -13.88 -7.65 2.00
C GLY A 398 -12.55 -7.16 1.42
N SER A 399 -11.55 -6.95 2.27
CA SER A 399 -10.20 -6.55 1.87
C SER A 399 -9.53 -7.59 0.96
N GLY A 400 -9.43 -8.83 1.43
CA GLY A 400 -8.82 -9.90 0.66
C GLY A 400 -9.55 -10.15 -0.66
N PHE A 401 -10.88 -10.09 -0.63
CA PHE A 401 -11.72 -10.23 -1.80
C PHE A 401 -11.48 -9.10 -2.81
N THR A 402 -11.52 -7.84 -2.39
CA THR A 402 -11.35 -6.68 -3.27
C THR A 402 -9.95 -6.61 -3.86
N PHE A 403 -8.91 -6.64 -3.00
CA PHE A 403 -7.55 -6.43 -3.50
C PHE A 403 -7.00 -7.56 -4.38
N SER A 404 -7.44 -8.80 -4.16
CA SER A 404 -7.11 -9.89 -5.09
C SER A 404 -7.82 -9.73 -6.43
N SER A 405 -9.03 -9.20 -6.43
CA SER A 405 -9.81 -8.98 -7.65
C SER A 405 -9.22 -7.89 -8.55
N LEU A 406 -8.57 -6.86 -7.97
CA LEU A 406 -7.94 -5.79 -8.75
C LEU A 406 -6.92 -6.34 -9.76
N ALA A 407 -6.03 -7.22 -9.31
CA ALA A 407 -5.02 -7.82 -10.18
C ALA A 407 -5.64 -8.70 -11.27
N VAL A 408 -6.62 -9.52 -10.89
CA VAL A 408 -7.31 -10.44 -11.82
C VAL A 408 -8.03 -9.68 -12.93
N LEU A 409 -8.63 -8.54 -12.61
CA LEU A 409 -9.37 -7.73 -13.59
C LEU A 409 -8.45 -6.89 -14.47
N MET A 410 -7.30 -6.44 -13.98
CA MET A 410 -6.39 -5.59 -14.74
C MET A 410 -5.52 -6.35 -15.74
N VAL A 411 -4.97 -7.51 -15.33
CA VAL A 411 -3.96 -8.24 -16.10
C VAL A 411 -4.41 -8.58 -17.55
N PRO A 412 -5.66 -9.00 -17.81
CA PRO A 412 -6.11 -9.31 -19.18
C PRO A 412 -6.13 -8.09 -20.10
N HIS A 413 -6.28 -6.87 -19.58
CA HIS A 413 -6.42 -5.63 -20.34
C HIS A 413 -5.11 -4.85 -20.52
N VAL A 414 -3.98 -5.42 -20.05
CA VAL A 414 -2.66 -4.77 -20.09
C VAL A 414 -1.70 -5.60 -20.91
N PRO A 415 -0.96 -5.01 -21.88
CA PRO A 415 0.12 -5.70 -22.57
C PRO A 415 1.12 -6.32 -21.59
N ALA A 416 1.63 -7.52 -21.90
CA ALA A 416 2.53 -8.24 -20.99
C ALA A 416 3.77 -7.41 -20.57
N ALA A 417 4.30 -6.56 -21.47
CA ALA A 417 5.42 -5.67 -21.19
C ALA A 417 5.06 -4.54 -20.19
N GLU A 418 3.78 -4.14 -20.10
CA GLU A 418 3.28 -3.01 -19.29
C GLU A 418 2.61 -3.46 -17.99
N THR A 419 2.38 -4.78 -17.81
CA THR A 419 1.68 -5.33 -16.63
C THR A 419 2.31 -4.86 -15.32
N GLY A 420 3.64 -4.87 -15.23
CA GLY A 420 4.35 -4.40 -14.05
C GLY A 420 4.07 -2.93 -13.73
N SER A 421 4.07 -2.06 -14.75
CA SER A 421 3.80 -0.62 -14.60
C SER A 421 2.35 -0.36 -14.16
N ALA A 422 1.37 -1.05 -14.77
CA ALA A 422 -0.04 -0.90 -14.42
C ALA A 422 -0.32 -1.38 -12.98
N MET A 423 0.27 -2.50 -12.57
CA MET A 423 0.12 -3.01 -11.20
C MET A 423 0.81 -2.11 -10.17
N ALA A 424 1.99 -1.57 -10.50
CA ALA A 424 2.67 -0.58 -9.65
C ALA A 424 1.82 0.69 -9.48
N PHE A 425 1.17 1.15 -10.53
CA PHE A 425 0.27 2.30 -10.47
C PHE A 425 -0.95 2.02 -9.57
N ASN A 426 -1.61 0.88 -9.73
CA ASN A 426 -2.72 0.48 -8.86
C ASN A 426 -2.28 0.42 -7.39
N GLN A 427 -1.07 -0.06 -7.13
CA GLN A 427 -0.48 -0.07 -5.78
C GLN A 427 -0.28 1.35 -5.23
N VAL A 428 0.21 2.29 -6.05
CA VAL A 428 0.34 3.70 -5.67
C VAL A 428 -1.02 4.30 -5.32
N LEU A 429 -2.02 4.11 -6.16
CA LEU A 429 -3.38 4.57 -5.90
C LEU A 429 -3.93 4.03 -4.59
N ARG A 430 -3.68 2.76 -4.28
CA ARG A 430 -4.05 2.14 -3.01
C ARG A 430 -3.34 2.80 -1.83
N TYR A 431 -2.03 3.08 -1.93
CA TYR A 431 -1.30 3.78 -0.88
C TYR A 431 -1.76 5.23 -0.69
N LEU A 432 -2.12 5.92 -1.77
CA LEU A 432 -2.76 7.24 -1.68
C LEU A 432 -4.09 7.16 -0.94
N GLY A 433 -4.89 6.13 -1.25
CA GLY A 433 -6.11 5.83 -0.50
C GLY A 433 -5.83 5.57 0.98
N PHE A 434 -4.84 4.74 1.33
CA PHE A 434 -4.43 4.47 2.71
C PHE A 434 -4.06 5.76 3.45
N THR A 435 -3.23 6.59 2.81
CA THR A 435 -2.77 7.86 3.38
C THR A 435 -3.94 8.81 3.63
N ALA A 436 -4.82 8.97 2.63
CA ALA A 436 -6.02 9.78 2.77
C ALA A 436 -6.96 9.23 3.86
N GLY A 437 -7.17 7.91 3.90
CA GLY A 437 -8.02 7.24 4.88
C GLY A 437 -7.55 7.46 6.31
N SER A 438 -6.23 7.35 6.57
CA SER A 438 -5.68 7.57 7.89
C SER A 438 -5.85 9.02 8.39
N ALA A 439 -5.74 9.99 7.51
CA ALA A 439 -5.87 11.41 7.86
C ALA A 439 -7.35 11.84 7.95
N VAL A 440 -8.15 11.51 6.91
CA VAL A 440 -9.54 11.95 6.79
C VAL A 440 -10.43 11.35 7.87
N SER A 441 -10.19 10.10 8.28
CA SER A 441 -11.05 9.43 9.28
C SER A 441 -11.06 10.16 10.62
N VAL A 442 -9.89 10.53 11.13
CA VAL A 442 -9.75 11.24 12.40
C VAL A 442 -10.20 12.70 12.25
N ALA A 443 -9.87 13.35 11.13
CA ALA A 443 -10.33 14.71 10.86
C ALA A 443 -11.87 14.81 10.81
N LEU A 444 -12.55 13.84 10.18
CA LEU A 444 -14.02 13.78 10.19
C LEU A 444 -14.59 13.55 11.58
N MET A 445 -14.01 12.61 12.34
CA MET A 445 -14.44 12.37 13.72
C MET A 445 -14.34 13.65 14.57
N ALA A 446 -13.22 14.37 14.45
CA ALA A 446 -13.01 15.61 15.15
C ALA A 446 -13.95 16.74 14.67
N ALA A 447 -14.15 16.88 13.36
CA ALA A 447 -15.07 17.87 12.78
C ALA A 447 -16.52 17.68 13.19
N TYR A 448 -16.94 16.43 13.50
CA TYR A 448 -18.28 16.14 14.03
C TYR A 448 -18.36 16.23 15.55
N GLY A 449 -17.34 16.79 16.23
CA GLY A 449 -17.32 17.06 17.65
C GLY A 449 -16.71 15.97 18.53
N GLY A 450 -16.10 14.94 17.93
CA GLY A 450 -15.46 13.84 18.66
C GLY A 450 -16.46 12.95 19.41
N GLY A 451 -15.95 12.09 20.29
CA GLY A 451 -16.76 11.17 21.09
C GLY A 451 -17.57 10.20 20.22
N ASP A 452 -18.63 9.64 20.80
CA ASP A 452 -19.51 8.66 20.18
C ASP A 452 -20.21 9.19 18.91
N THR A 453 -20.84 10.34 19.02
CA THR A 453 -21.54 10.98 17.89
C THR A 453 -20.59 11.34 16.75
N GLY A 454 -19.38 11.82 17.07
CA GLY A 454 -18.37 12.13 16.07
C GLY A 454 -17.88 10.86 15.36
N PHE A 455 -17.69 9.78 16.10
CA PHE A 455 -17.30 8.47 15.60
C PHE A 455 -18.36 7.87 14.66
N GLU A 456 -19.63 7.84 15.10
CA GLU A 456 -20.75 7.35 14.29
C GLU A 456 -20.88 8.12 12.97
N ARG A 457 -20.94 9.47 13.04
CA ARG A 457 -21.08 10.32 11.86
C ARG A 457 -19.92 10.21 10.89
N ALA A 458 -18.68 10.06 11.39
CA ALA A 458 -17.51 9.83 10.55
C ALA A 458 -17.64 8.52 9.78
N LEU A 459 -18.04 7.42 10.43
CA LEU A 459 -18.24 6.13 9.79
C LEU A 459 -19.39 6.14 8.78
N LEU A 460 -20.50 6.80 9.09
CA LEU A 460 -21.62 6.97 8.15
C LEU A 460 -21.19 7.75 6.92
N THR A 461 -20.42 8.83 7.07
CA THR A 461 -19.86 9.61 5.96
C THR A 461 -18.90 8.76 5.12
N LEU A 462 -18.01 8.01 5.76
CA LEU A 462 -17.08 7.10 5.11
C LEU A 462 -17.77 5.93 4.39
N SER A 463 -18.94 5.51 4.87
CA SER A 463 -19.78 4.51 4.18
C SER A 463 -20.22 4.98 2.80
N GLY A 464 -20.46 6.29 2.62
CA GLY A 464 -20.79 6.89 1.33
C GLY A 464 -19.69 6.71 0.28
N VAL A 465 -18.44 6.61 0.69
CA VAL A 465 -17.29 6.39 -0.21
C VAL A 465 -17.40 5.00 -0.88
N TRP A 466 -17.91 4.01 -0.17
CA TRP A 466 -18.14 2.67 -0.72
C TRP A 466 -19.23 2.63 -1.78
N VAL A 467 -20.25 3.51 -1.66
CA VAL A 467 -21.26 3.68 -2.72
C VAL A 467 -20.60 4.15 -4.01
N VAL A 468 -19.65 5.09 -3.91
CA VAL A 468 -18.86 5.54 -5.08
C VAL A 468 -18.07 4.38 -5.70
N ALA A 469 -17.47 3.50 -4.88
CA ALA A 469 -16.77 2.32 -5.39
C ALA A 469 -17.71 1.36 -6.11
N ILE A 470 -18.87 1.05 -5.53
CA ILE A 470 -19.84 0.12 -6.11
C ILE A 470 -20.39 0.68 -7.43
N VAL A 471 -20.90 1.90 -7.41
CA VAL A 471 -21.48 2.55 -8.59
C VAL A 471 -20.42 2.76 -9.67
N GLY A 472 -19.23 3.25 -9.30
CA GLY A 472 -18.12 3.43 -10.21
C GLY A 472 -17.65 2.13 -10.87
N ALA A 473 -17.55 1.05 -10.10
CA ALA A 473 -17.21 -0.27 -10.64
C ALA A 473 -18.26 -0.75 -11.66
N LEU A 474 -19.55 -0.64 -11.34
CA LEU A 474 -20.64 -1.06 -12.22
C LEU A 474 -20.73 -0.24 -13.50
N LEU A 475 -20.56 1.10 -13.42
CA LEU A 475 -20.63 1.98 -14.58
C LEU A 475 -19.44 1.82 -15.51
N LEU A 476 -18.24 1.69 -14.96
CA LEU A 476 -17.01 1.55 -15.75
C LEU A 476 -16.89 0.16 -16.39
N ASP A 477 -17.37 -0.90 -15.72
CA ASP A 477 -17.40 -2.25 -16.29
C ASP A 477 -18.35 -2.36 -17.50
N ARG A 478 -19.49 -1.65 -17.47
CA ARG A 478 -20.40 -1.56 -18.62
C ARG A 478 -19.74 -0.94 -19.87
N ARG A 479 -18.84 0.04 -19.69
CA ARG A 479 -18.08 0.64 -20.80
C ARG A 479 -17.07 -0.33 -21.40
N THR A 480 -16.48 -1.19 -20.60
CA THR A 480 -15.56 -2.25 -21.09
C THR A 480 -16.32 -3.24 -21.95
N ALA A 481 -17.48 -3.72 -21.49
CA ALA A 481 -18.33 -4.66 -22.25
C ALA A 481 -18.94 -4.06 -23.55
N ALA A 482 -18.97 -2.73 -23.69
CA ALA A 482 -19.46 -2.08 -24.92
C ALA A 482 -18.36 -1.90 -25.98
N VAL A 483 -17.10 -2.16 -25.64
CA VAL A 483 -15.92 -2.04 -26.52
C VAL A 483 -15.44 -3.43 -26.99
N GLU A 484 -15.76 -4.50 -26.27
CA GLU A 484 -15.58 -5.90 -26.66
C GLU A 484 -16.71 -6.35 -27.62
#